data_c08089f98af4e120dc53d1c5b1a99d13
#
_entry.id   c08089f98af4e120dc53d1c5b1a99d13
#
_cell.length_a   1.000
_cell.length_b   1.000
_cell.length_c   1.000
_cell.angle_alpha   90.00
_cell.angle_beta   90.00
_cell.angle_gamma   90.00
#
_symmetry.space_group_name_H-M   'P 1'
#
loop_
_entity.id
_entity.type
_entity.pdbx_description
1 polymer ?
#
loop_
_entity_poly.entity_id
_entity_poly.type
_entity_poly.pdbx_seq_one_letter_code
_entity_poly.pdbx_strand_id
1 'polypeptide(L)'
;MPRTKKPKLKKRPDGRYACRYHDQWFYSTDMEDCLRQREEYIAASRRQATTYFVREYAAKWFKIAYPNITPSTRHGLETHLKKLLNAVGDIPLTDVRPSDIKAVYSTAYKGLSNSYIKAAKQLYSSLFDGAVADGLIQSNPARDRSAKPHRGNTGGHRAITPQERTWIETLCTDHRAHPVAMCMLYAGLRPQEAKALNIDTDVDFRRKIITVRETAHIDPENGQKYAFTERGKTERANRQVPLLPPLERALQGKHGYLVTSAHGERINRTTWRVLWNSYTHSMETAINGVDRRWYGRTREHKAILTAGGQLPPWKPFKVTPYDLRHTFATICRDMKPPIEIHTVIAWMGHADAKMILSVYDAVTEDRDKSEAERLREAMKTDT
;
A
#
# COMPACT_ATOMS: atom_id res chain seq x y z
N MET A 1 -23.14 28.88 35.46
CA MET A 1 -23.46 28.29 34.13
C MET A 1 -23.77 29.41 33.17
N PRO A 2 -23.09 29.56 32.03
CA PRO A 2 -23.40 30.61 31.07
C PRO A 2 -24.77 30.30 30.44
N ARG A 3 -25.70 31.29 30.47
CA ARG A 3 -26.97 31.21 29.76
C ARG A 3 -26.70 31.15 28.25
N THR A 4 -26.83 30.00 27.62
CA THR A 4 -26.82 29.84 26.17
C THR A 4 -28.02 30.61 25.60
N LYS A 5 -27.75 31.69 24.84
CA LYS A 5 -28.80 32.41 24.11
C LYS A 5 -29.52 31.46 23.16
N LYS A 6 -30.82 31.27 23.35
CA LYS A 6 -31.66 30.48 22.42
C LYS A 6 -31.54 31.08 21.01
N PRO A 7 -31.34 30.27 19.96
CA PRO A 7 -31.24 30.77 18.60
C PRO A 7 -32.56 31.41 18.16
N LYS A 8 -32.52 32.64 17.65
CA LYS A 8 -33.68 33.32 17.09
C LYS A 8 -33.89 32.80 15.66
N LEU A 9 -34.96 32.04 15.45
CA LEU A 9 -35.36 31.58 14.11
C LEU A 9 -36.13 32.69 13.38
N LYS A 10 -35.90 32.83 12.06
CA LYS A 10 -36.70 33.74 11.22
C LYS A 10 -37.93 33.00 10.71
N LYS A 11 -39.08 33.69 10.70
CA LYS A 11 -40.34 33.19 10.13
C LYS A 11 -40.19 33.12 8.61
N ARG A 12 -40.58 32.04 8.00
CA ARG A 12 -40.54 31.82 6.56
C ARG A 12 -41.74 32.52 5.89
N PRO A 13 -41.69 32.69 4.54
CA PRO A 13 -42.80 33.26 3.79
C PRO A 13 -44.13 32.48 3.93
N ASP A 14 -44.02 31.15 4.18
CA ASP A 14 -45.17 30.26 4.41
C ASP A 14 -45.75 30.36 5.84
N GLY A 15 -45.27 31.28 6.64
CA GLY A 15 -45.76 31.52 7.99
C GLY A 15 -45.21 30.59 9.06
N ARG A 16 -44.34 29.64 8.71
CA ARG A 16 -43.74 28.66 9.64
C ARG A 16 -42.32 29.05 10.04
N TYR A 17 -41.88 28.58 11.19
CA TYR A 17 -40.48 28.53 11.58
C TYR A 17 -39.88 27.21 11.12
N ALA A 18 -38.59 27.20 10.78
CA ALA A 18 -37.86 26.02 10.41
C ALA A 18 -36.52 25.95 11.14
N CYS A 19 -36.19 24.79 11.66
CA CYS A 19 -34.87 24.49 12.18
C CYS A 19 -34.40 23.11 11.65
N ARG A 20 -33.08 22.90 11.65
CA ARG A 20 -32.49 21.69 11.10
C ARG A 20 -31.58 21.04 12.14
N TYR A 21 -31.55 19.71 12.13
CA TYR A 21 -30.55 18.92 12.80
C TYR A 21 -30.06 17.83 11.83
N HIS A 22 -28.80 17.89 11.40
CA HIS A 22 -28.27 17.10 10.26
C HIS A 22 -29.18 17.26 9.02
N ASP A 23 -29.66 16.15 8.45
CA ASP A 23 -30.57 16.19 7.28
C ASP A 23 -32.04 16.24 7.61
N GLN A 24 -32.40 16.24 8.93
CA GLN A 24 -33.77 16.31 9.39
C GLN A 24 -34.21 17.77 9.60
N TRP A 25 -35.33 18.14 8.99
CA TRP A 25 -35.97 19.46 9.15
C TRP A 25 -37.20 19.38 10.04
N PHE A 26 -37.39 20.40 10.87
CA PHE A 26 -38.53 20.56 11.76
C PHE A 26 -39.23 21.87 11.41
N TYR A 27 -40.54 21.83 11.36
CA TYR A 27 -41.38 22.98 10.98
C TYR A 27 -42.51 23.17 11.97
N SER A 28 -42.75 24.40 12.39
CA SER A 28 -43.93 24.77 13.20
C SER A 28 -44.32 26.20 12.95
N THR A 29 -45.60 26.51 13.17
CA THR A 29 -46.13 27.89 13.19
C THR A 29 -45.65 28.64 14.45
N ASP A 30 -45.27 27.92 15.49
CA ASP A 30 -44.66 28.43 16.72
C ASP A 30 -43.16 28.14 16.78
N MET A 31 -42.39 29.14 17.17
CA MET A 31 -40.91 29.03 17.22
C MET A 31 -40.47 28.10 18.35
N GLU A 32 -41.11 28.14 19.50
CA GLU A 32 -40.76 27.31 20.65
C GLU A 32 -41.09 25.84 20.37
N ASP A 33 -42.20 25.57 19.73
CA ASP A 33 -42.59 24.22 19.31
C ASP A 33 -41.61 23.65 18.25
N CYS A 34 -41.21 24.45 17.28
CA CYS A 34 -40.18 24.02 16.30
C CYS A 34 -38.86 23.64 16.97
N LEU A 35 -38.42 24.42 17.95
CA LEU A 35 -37.22 24.11 18.73
C LEU A 35 -37.40 22.89 19.62
N ARG A 36 -38.56 22.72 20.24
CA ARG A 36 -38.94 21.59 21.08
C ARG A 36 -38.90 20.28 20.27
N GLN A 37 -39.51 20.22 19.10
CA GLN A 37 -39.51 19.07 18.21
C GLN A 37 -38.06 18.65 17.87
N ARG A 38 -37.19 19.61 17.58
CA ARG A 38 -35.77 19.35 17.33
C ARG A 38 -35.08 18.80 18.57
N GLU A 39 -35.32 19.38 19.74
CA GLU A 39 -34.71 18.94 21.01
C GLU A 39 -35.19 17.52 21.41
N GLU A 40 -36.46 17.22 21.21
CA GLU A 40 -37.05 15.90 21.45
C GLU A 40 -36.46 14.86 20.53
N TYR A 41 -36.28 15.18 19.24
CA TYR A 41 -35.59 14.30 18.28
C TYR A 41 -34.14 14.05 18.68
N ILE A 42 -33.40 15.08 19.08
CA ILE A 42 -32.02 14.97 19.57
C ILE A 42 -31.98 14.10 20.85
N ALA A 43 -32.92 14.29 21.77
CA ALA A 43 -33.01 13.51 23.00
C ALA A 43 -33.33 12.02 22.72
N ALA A 44 -34.25 11.75 21.79
CA ALA A 44 -34.62 10.41 21.35
C ALA A 44 -33.42 9.71 20.69
N SER A 45 -32.72 10.40 19.78
CA SER A 45 -31.51 9.91 19.16
C SER A 45 -30.41 9.61 20.17
N ARG A 46 -30.22 10.46 21.20
CA ARG A 46 -29.29 10.23 22.31
C ARG A 46 -29.66 9.00 23.14
N ARG A 47 -30.97 8.82 23.47
CA ARG A 47 -31.41 7.62 24.19
C ARG A 47 -31.12 6.33 23.39
N GLN A 48 -31.37 6.36 22.09
CA GLN A 48 -31.03 5.24 21.20
C GLN A 48 -29.52 5.01 21.11
N ALA A 49 -28.71 6.08 21.06
CA ALA A 49 -27.25 6.00 21.04
C ALA A 49 -26.65 5.43 22.33
N THR A 50 -27.23 5.73 23.51
CA THR A 50 -26.78 5.14 24.79
C THR A 50 -26.99 3.62 24.87
N THR A 51 -27.82 3.05 24.01
CA THR A 51 -28.04 1.59 23.93
C THR A 51 -27.07 0.90 22.97
N TYR A 52 -26.32 1.64 22.12
CA TYR A 52 -25.34 1.06 21.21
C TYR A 52 -23.92 1.16 21.75
N PHE A 53 -23.30 -0.01 21.93
CA PHE A 53 -21.85 -0.09 22.06
C PHE A 53 -21.16 0.07 20.70
N VAL A 54 -19.92 0.58 20.71
CA VAL A 54 -19.15 0.75 19.47
C VAL A 54 -19.07 -0.55 18.67
N ARG A 55 -18.90 -1.68 19.33
CA ARG A 55 -18.82 -3.02 18.71
C ARG A 55 -20.08 -3.37 17.94
N GLU A 56 -21.24 -3.15 18.51
CA GLU A 56 -22.53 -3.47 17.91
C GLU A 56 -22.82 -2.59 16.69
N TYR A 57 -22.57 -1.29 16.84
CA TYR A 57 -22.73 -0.36 15.73
C TYR A 57 -21.76 -0.68 14.59
N ALA A 58 -20.47 -0.88 14.90
CA ALA A 58 -19.45 -1.18 13.92
C ALA A 58 -19.76 -2.43 13.10
N ALA A 59 -20.31 -3.48 13.72
CA ALA A 59 -20.68 -4.72 13.04
C ALA A 59 -21.81 -4.50 12.01
N LYS A 60 -22.79 -3.67 12.33
CA LYS A 60 -23.90 -3.29 11.42
C LYS A 60 -23.39 -2.37 10.30
N TRP A 61 -22.70 -1.31 10.68
CA TRP A 61 -22.17 -0.31 9.78
C TRP A 61 -21.20 -0.91 8.75
N PHE A 62 -20.29 -1.78 9.18
CA PHE A 62 -19.28 -2.37 8.29
C PHE A 62 -19.90 -3.17 7.14
N LYS A 63 -20.99 -3.90 7.40
CA LYS A 63 -21.73 -4.65 6.38
C LYS A 63 -22.36 -3.74 5.34
N ILE A 64 -22.89 -2.58 5.79
CA ILE A 64 -23.56 -1.62 4.91
C ILE A 64 -22.54 -0.77 4.14
N ALA A 65 -21.50 -0.30 4.82
CA ALA A 65 -20.51 0.60 4.23
C ALA A 65 -19.58 -0.13 3.20
N TYR A 66 -19.37 -1.44 3.37
CA TYR A 66 -18.45 -2.22 2.56
C TYR A 66 -19.04 -3.54 2.02
N PRO A 67 -20.14 -3.49 1.23
CA PRO A 67 -20.81 -4.72 0.76
C PRO A 67 -19.97 -5.50 -0.24
N ASN A 68 -19.30 -4.80 -1.18
CA ASN A 68 -18.64 -5.39 -2.36
C ASN A 68 -17.14 -5.09 -2.41
N ILE A 69 -16.42 -5.29 -1.32
CA ILE A 69 -14.96 -5.12 -1.28
C ILE A 69 -14.23 -6.45 -1.52
N THR A 70 -13.03 -6.35 -2.08
CA THR A 70 -12.18 -7.54 -2.26
C THR A 70 -11.81 -8.15 -0.90
N PRO A 71 -11.60 -9.48 -0.83
CA PRO A 71 -11.23 -10.15 0.41
C PRO A 71 -9.96 -9.58 1.07
N SER A 72 -8.97 -9.20 0.27
CA SER A 72 -7.75 -8.57 0.77
C SER A 72 -8.02 -7.21 1.44
N THR A 73 -8.87 -6.38 0.82
CA THR A 73 -9.31 -5.10 1.38
C THR A 73 -10.11 -5.31 2.66
N ARG A 74 -11.04 -6.27 2.65
CA ARG A 74 -11.84 -6.65 3.82
C ARG A 74 -10.94 -7.03 4.99
N HIS A 75 -10.00 -7.94 4.79
CA HIS A 75 -9.06 -8.37 5.83
C HIS A 75 -8.24 -7.21 6.41
N GLY A 76 -7.79 -6.28 5.56
CA GLY A 76 -7.09 -5.06 6.00
C GLY A 76 -7.94 -4.17 6.88
N LEU A 77 -9.18 -3.89 6.45
CA LEU A 77 -10.14 -3.07 7.21
C LEU A 77 -10.55 -3.74 8.53
N GLU A 78 -10.83 -5.05 8.52
CA GLU A 78 -11.15 -5.81 9.72
C GLU A 78 -10.00 -5.82 10.73
N THR A 79 -8.76 -5.87 10.26
CA THR A 79 -7.58 -5.76 11.14
C THR A 79 -7.52 -4.40 11.83
N HIS A 80 -7.81 -3.31 11.13
CA HIS A 80 -7.90 -1.99 11.73
C HIS A 80 -9.09 -1.88 12.68
N LEU A 81 -10.25 -2.39 12.27
CA LEU A 81 -11.45 -2.39 13.09
C LEU A 81 -11.24 -3.18 14.39
N LYS A 82 -10.64 -4.35 14.34
CA LYS A 82 -10.28 -5.15 15.51
C LYS A 82 -9.41 -4.36 16.51
N LYS A 83 -8.43 -3.60 16.03
CA LYS A 83 -7.59 -2.75 16.90
C LYS A 83 -8.41 -1.66 17.61
N LEU A 84 -9.37 -1.06 16.92
CA LEU A 84 -10.29 -0.09 17.52
C LEU A 84 -11.18 -0.74 18.56
N LEU A 85 -11.83 -1.85 18.19
CA LEU A 85 -12.79 -2.55 19.04
C LEU A 85 -12.17 -3.17 20.31
N ASN A 86 -10.90 -3.55 20.25
CA ASN A 86 -10.17 -4.01 21.45
C ASN A 86 -9.99 -2.90 22.49
N ALA A 87 -10.00 -1.64 22.09
CA ALA A 87 -9.82 -0.51 23.00
C ALA A 87 -11.13 0.17 23.41
N VAL A 88 -12.06 0.33 22.45
CA VAL A 88 -13.29 1.12 22.66
C VAL A 88 -14.57 0.34 22.33
N GLY A 89 -14.47 -0.95 21.99
CA GLY A 89 -15.62 -1.74 21.53
C GLY A 89 -16.76 -1.82 22.51
N ASP A 90 -16.44 -1.85 23.78
CA ASP A 90 -17.38 -2.03 24.89
C ASP A 90 -17.73 -0.69 25.57
N ILE A 91 -17.40 0.44 24.93
CA ILE A 91 -17.80 1.78 25.35
C ILE A 91 -19.07 2.16 24.58
N PRO A 92 -20.07 2.79 25.22
CA PRO A 92 -21.21 3.40 24.52
C PRO A 92 -20.74 4.43 23.48
N LEU A 93 -21.36 4.48 22.31
CA LEU A 93 -20.99 5.42 21.23
C LEU A 93 -20.90 6.87 21.69
N THR A 94 -21.81 7.28 22.60
CA THR A 94 -21.87 8.65 23.15
C THR A 94 -20.72 8.99 24.08
N ASP A 95 -20.03 7.99 24.62
CA ASP A 95 -19.01 8.16 25.66
C ASP A 95 -17.59 8.11 25.11
N VAL A 96 -17.43 7.71 23.83
CA VAL A 96 -16.13 7.69 23.15
C VAL A 96 -15.55 9.09 23.04
N ARG A 97 -14.37 9.28 23.59
CA ARG A 97 -13.64 10.56 23.58
C ARG A 97 -12.54 10.58 22.53
N PRO A 98 -12.14 11.74 22.03
CA PRO A 98 -10.97 11.88 21.17
C PRO A 98 -9.68 11.28 21.78
N SER A 99 -9.53 11.35 23.12
CA SER A 99 -8.41 10.75 23.85
C SER A 99 -8.33 9.23 23.69
N ASP A 100 -9.49 8.55 23.63
CA ASP A 100 -9.54 7.10 23.47
C ASP A 100 -9.06 6.69 22.10
N ILE A 101 -9.48 7.41 21.07
CA ILE A 101 -9.01 7.22 19.69
C ILE A 101 -7.49 7.49 19.58
N LYS A 102 -7.00 8.53 20.25
CA LYS A 102 -5.55 8.82 20.32
C LYS A 102 -4.78 7.70 21.01
N ALA A 103 -5.32 7.15 22.10
CA ALA A 103 -4.72 6.02 22.80
C ALA A 103 -4.58 4.78 21.90
N VAL A 104 -5.59 4.48 21.05
CA VAL A 104 -5.49 3.41 20.04
C VAL A 104 -4.31 3.64 19.11
N TYR A 105 -4.11 4.86 18.60
CA TYR A 105 -2.96 5.14 17.72
C TYR A 105 -1.63 5.01 18.46
N SER A 106 -1.57 5.47 19.70
CA SER A 106 -0.32 5.45 20.48
C SER A 106 0.11 4.04 20.88
N THR A 107 -0.82 3.11 21.08
CA THR A 107 -0.56 1.72 21.49
C THR A 107 -0.48 0.78 20.29
N ALA A 108 -1.56 0.66 19.53
CA ALA A 108 -1.72 -0.35 18.48
C ALA A 108 -1.01 0.00 17.15
N TYR A 109 -0.52 1.25 16.99
CA TYR A 109 0.12 1.73 15.76
C TYR A 109 1.53 2.27 15.98
N LYS A 110 2.10 2.09 17.16
CA LYS A 110 3.49 2.50 17.46
C LYS A 110 4.46 1.82 16.50
N GLY A 111 5.33 2.60 15.87
CA GLY A 111 6.36 2.08 14.95
C GLY A 111 5.87 1.64 13.57
N LEU A 112 4.57 1.78 13.27
CA LEU A 112 4.01 1.41 11.96
C LEU A 112 4.14 2.54 10.93
N SER A 113 3.93 2.23 9.65
CA SER A 113 4.07 3.20 8.57
C SER A 113 2.95 4.25 8.55
N ASN A 114 3.26 5.45 8.04
CA ASN A 114 2.27 6.52 7.85
C ASN A 114 1.07 6.08 7.00
N SER A 115 1.29 5.29 5.94
CA SER A 115 0.23 4.80 5.08
C SER A 115 -0.73 3.88 5.81
N TYR A 116 -0.20 3.00 6.67
CA TYR A 116 -0.99 2.09 7.48
C TYR A 116 -1.82 2.85 8.54
N ILE A 117 -1.23 3.86 9.18
CA ILE A 117 -1.92 4.74 10.14
C ILE A 117 -3.00 5.57 9.42
N LYS A 118 -2.73 6.06 8.21
CA LYS A 118 -3.70 6.82 7.40
C LYS A 118 -4.92 5.97 7.04
N ALA A 119 -4.75 4.71 6.69
CA ALA A 119 -5.86 3.79 6.42
C ALA A 119 -6.75 3.58 7.66
N ALA A 120 -6.14 3.39 8.83
CA ALA A 120 -6.87 3.30 10.09
C ALA A 120 -7.65 4.59 10.40
N LYS A 121 -7.01 5.75 10.24
CA LYS A 121 -7.65 7.05 10.44
C LYS A 121 -8.87 7.23 9.54
N GLN A 122 -8.75 6.85 8.28
CA GLN A 122 -9.87 6.93 7.34
C GLN A 122 -11.02 6.02 7.77
N LEU A 123 -10.74 4.78 8.15
CA LEU A 123 -11.75 3.83 8.62
C LEU A 123 -12.46 4.34 9.88
N TYR A 124 -11.70 4.80 10.88
CA TYR A 124 -12.26 5.28 12.14
C TYR A 124 -13.11 6.55 11.93
N SER A 125 -12.60 7.49 11.12
CA SER A 125 -13.38 8.67 10.77
C SER A 125 -14.68 8.30 10.06
N SER A 126 -14.63 7.34 9.11
CA SER A 126 -15.82 6.91 8.36
C SER A 126 -16.86 6.19 9.25
N LEU A 127 -16.40 5.37 10.22
CA LEU A 127 -17.27 4.70 11.19
C LEU A 127 -18.06 5.72 12.03
N PHE A 128 -17.36 6.69 12.63
CA PHE A 128 -18.00 7.68 13.48
C PHE A 128 -18.75 8.76 12.67
N ASP A 129 -18.38 9.04 11.40
CA ASP A 129 -19.20 9.84 10.50
C ASP A 129 -20.54 9.17 10.23
N GLY A 130 -20.53 7.84 10.04
CA GLY A 130 -21.77 7.06 9.93
C GLY A 130 -22.65 7.21 11.18
N ALA A 131 -22.06 7.10 12.38
CA ALA A 131 -22.81 7.27 13.62
C ALA A 131 -23.37 8.70 13.80
N VAL A 132 -22.67 9.72 13.28
CA VAL A 132 -23.20 11.09 13.25
C VAL A 132 -24.35 11.21 12.24
N ALA A 133 -24.21 10.63 11.05
CA ALA A 133 -25.25 10.65 10.01
C ALA A 133 -26.52 9.92 10.46
N ASP A 134 -26.38 8.82 11.21
CA ASP A 134 -27.48 8.07 11.81
C ASP A 134 -28.09 8.77 13.04
N GLY A 135 -27.57 9.95 13.43
CA GLY A 135 -28.07 10.74 14.56
C GLY A 135 -27.74 10.15 15.94
N LEU A 136 -26.87 9.14 16.01
CA LEU A 136 -26.53 8.45 17.25
C LEU A 136 -25.56 9.25 18.12
N ILE A 137 -24.66 10.03 17.53
CA ILE A 137 -23.73 10.94 18.20
C ILE A 137 -23.76 12.32 17.54
N GLN A 138 -23.38 13.36 18.27
CA GLN A 138 -23.43 14.74 17.77
C GLN A 138 -22.20 15.14 16.95
N SER A 139 -21.05 14.56 17.25
CA SER A 139 -19.77 14.87 16.61
C SER A 139 -18.89 13.64 16.54
N ASN A 140 -18.03 13.63 15.54
CA ASN A 140 -17.10 12.52 15.31
C ASN A 140 -15.84 12.66 16.17
N PRO A 141 -15.60 11.79 17.17
CA PRO A 141 -14.44 11.88 18.04
C PRO A 141 -13.11 11.60 17.28
N ALA A 142 -13.15 10.84 16.17
CA ALA A 142 -11.96 10.55 15.38
C ALA A 142 -11.51 11.70 14.47
N ARG A 143 -12.35 12.72 14.25
CA ARG A 143 -12.02 13.95 13.49
C ARG A 143 -11.49 15.08 14.36
N ASP A 144 -11.61 14.97 15.68
CA ASP A 144 -11.10 15.98 16.58
C ASP A 144 -9.57 16.13 16.43
N ARG A 145 -9.09 17.36 16.63
CA ARG A 145 -7.64 17.67 16.51
C ARG A 145 -6.81 16.92 17.54
N SER A 146 -7.35 16.69 18.73
CA SER A 146 -6.69 15.95 19.81
C SER A 146 -6.58 14.45 19.54
N ALA A 147 -7.43 13.88 18.68
CA ALA A 147 -7.41 12.48 18.26
C ALA A 147 -6.36 12.18 17.15
N LYS A 148 -5.62 13.20 16.69
CA LYS A 148 -4.65 13.00 15.60
C LYS A 148 -3.61 11.92 15.97
N PRO A 149 -3.35 10.95 15.06
CA PRO A 149 -2.28 9.98 15.26
C PRO A 149 -0.91 10.68 15.25
N HIS A 150 0.06 10.04 15.88
CA HIS A 150 1.46 10.40 15.72
C HIS A 150 1.93 10.15 14.27
N ARG A 151 3.01 10.81 13.88
CA ARG A 151 3.62 10.56 12.58
C ARG A 151 4.28 9.17 12.58
N GLY A 152 3.87 8.32 11.67
CA GLY A 152 4.47 6.98 11.51
C GLY A 152 5.76 7.03 10.70
N ASN A 153 6.37 5.87 10.53
CA ASN A 153 7.57 5.74 9.72
C ASN A 153 7.28 6.07 8.24
N THR A 154 8.11 6.90 7.65
CA THR A 154 8.11 7.20 6.22
C THR A 154 9.04 6.23 5.50
N GLY A 155 8.71 4.96 5.51
CA GLY A 155 9.38 3.98 4.66
C GLY A 155 8.78 4.06 3.25
N GLY A 156 9.61 4.22 2.24
CA GLY A 156 9.24 4.11 0.82
C GLY A 156 10.08 3.03 0.15
N HIS A 157 9.66 2.60 -1.03
CA HIS A 157 10.52 1.80 -1.89
C HIS A 157 11.59 2.71 -2.49
N ARG A 158 12.79 2.18 -2.62
CA ARG A 158 13.94 2.88 -3.19
C ARG A 158 14.42 2.19 -4.46
N ALA A 159 15.13 2.90 -5.30
CA ALA A 159 15.98 2.25 -6.28
C ALA A 159 17.13 1.51 -5.57
N ILE A 160 17.47 0.33 -6.05
CA ILE A 160 18.64 -0.38 -5.57
C ILE A 160 19.91 0.32 -6.09
N THR A 161 20.98 0.18 -5.34
CA THR A 161 22.29 0.73 -5.74
C THR A 161 22.88 -0.06 -6.93
N PRO A 162 23.80 0.53 -7.70
CA PRO A 162 24.51 -0.21 -8.76
C PRO A 162 25.17 -1.49 -8.25
N GLN A 163 25.75 -1.47 -7.05
CA GLN A 163 26.36 -2.64 -6.42
C GLN A 163 25.32 -3.74 -6.11
N GLU A 164 24.15 -3.38 -5.55
CA GLU A 164 23.08 -4.34 -5.29
C GLU A 164 22.55 -4.94 -6.59
N ARG A 165 22.48 -4.14 -7.65
CA ARG A 165 22.12 -4.62 -8.98
C ARG A 165 23.11 -5.65 -9.49
N THR A 166 24.42 -5.38 -9.42
CA THR A 166 25.47 -6.32 -9.79
C THR A 166 25.35 -7.63 -8.99
N TRP A 167 25.12 -7.56 -7.70
CA TRP A 167 24.90 -8.75 -6.87
C TRP A 167 23.72 -9.59 -7.36
N ILE A 168 22.58 -8.96 -7.68
CA ILE A 168 21.39 -9.66 -8.18
C ILE A 168 21.67 -10.32 -9.53
N GLU A 169 22.44 -9.67 -10.42
CA GLU A 169 22.77 -10.17 -11.74
C GLU A 169 23.76 -11.35 -11.70
N THR A 170 24.64 -11.39 -10.71
CA THR A 170 25.80 -12.29 -10.70
C THR A 170 25.81 -13.34 -9.60
N LEU A 171 25.11 -13.10 -8.49
CA LEU A 171 25.07 -14.01 -7.35
C LEU A 171 23.76 -14.80 -7.30
N CYS A 172 23.81 -16.01 -6.78
CA CYS A 172 22.66 -16.89 -6.57
C CYS A 172 21.76 -17.05 -7.82
N THR A 173 22.35 -17.07 -9.02
CA THR A 173 21.64 -17.17 -10.30
C THR A 173 20.85 -18.48 -10.44
N ASP A 174 21.29 -19.56 -9.77
CA ASP A 174 20.60 -20.85 -9.73
C ASP A 174 19.45 -20.91 -8.72
N HIS A 175 19.31 -19.89 -7.87
CA HIS A 175 18.25 -19.87 -6.88
C HIS A 175 16.89 -19.68 -7.57
N ARG A 176 15.88 -20.48 -7.17
CA ARG A 176 14.54 -20.50 -7.79
C ARG A 176 13.81 -19.16 -7.80
N ALA A 177 14.12 -18.23 -6.89
CA ALA A 177 13.56 -16.88 -6.88
C ALA A 177 14.31 -15.89 -7.79
N HIS A 178 15.51 -16.25 -8.29
CA HIS A 178 16.31 -15.34 -9.12
C HIS A 178 15.57 -14.87 -10.39
N PRO A 179 14.93 -15.75 -11.20
CA PRO A 179 14.17 -15.30 -12.37
C PRO A 179 13.03 -14.32 -12.03
N VAL A 180 12.40 -14.51 -10.87
CA VAL A 180 11.34 -13.58 -10.39
C VAL A 180 11.94 -12.22 -10.05
N ALA A 181 13.11 -12.18 -9.37
CA ALA A 181 13.83 -10.95 -9.10
C ALA A 181 14.19 -10.21 -10.39
N MET A 182 14.68 -10.95 -11.40
CA MET A 182 15.02 -10.39 -12.72
C MET A 182 13.79 -9.85 -13.47
N CYS A 183 12.63 -10.51 -13.39
CA CYS A 183 11.38 -10.00 -13.97
C CYS A 183 10.93 -8.67 -13.33
N MET A 184 11.06 -8.54 -12.01
CA MET A 184 10.74 -7.29 -11.34
C MET A 184 11.74 -6.18 -11.67
N LEU A 185 13.03 -6.52 -11.78
CA LEU A 185 14.11 -5.57 -12.05
C LEU A 185 14.15 -5.09 -13.52
N TYR A 186 13.88 -5.98 -14.48
CA TYR A 186 14.09 -5.71 -15.91
C TYR A 186 12.83 -5.69 -16.78
N ALA A 187 11.67 -6.06 -16.21
CA ALA A 187 10.38 -5.90 -16.86
C ALA A 187 9.39 -5.09 -16.00
N GLY A 188 9.81 -4.65 -14.81
CA GLY A 188 8.99 -3.85 -13.93
C GLY A 188 7.70 -4.55 -13.47
N LEU A 189 7.65 -5.88 -13.48
CA LEU A 189 6.45 -6.62 -13.06
C LEU A 189 6.15 -6.41 -11.58
N ARG A 190 4.86 -6.39 -11.22
CA ARG A 190 4.47 -6.48 -9.82
C ARG A 190 4.80 -7.88 -9.29
N PRO A 191 5.13 -8.04 -7.99
CA PRO A 191 5.38 -9.36 -7.41
C PRO A 191 4.26 -10.36 -7.67
N GLN A 192 3.00 -9.88 -7.72
CA GLN A 192 1.83 -10.71 -8.00
C GLN A 192 1.75 -11.17 -9.46
N GLU A 193 2.18 -10.33 -10.39
CA GLU A 193 2.24 -10.62 -11.83
C GLU A 193 3.38 -11.61 -12.10
N ALA A 194 4.56 -11.36 -11.53
CA ALA A 194 5.70 -12.27 -11.67
C ALA A 194 5.42 -13.68 -11.10
N LYS A 195 4.60 -13.79 -10.05
CA LYS A 195 4.16 -15.09 -9.52
C LYS A 195 3.19 -15.85 -10.43
N ALA A 196 2.47 -15.13 -11.27
CA ALA A 196 1.49 -15.72 -12.18
C ALA A 196 2.09 -16.06 -13.55
N LEU A 197 3.26 -15.50 -13.91
CA LEU A 197 3.88 -15.63 -15.22
C LEU A 197 4.18 -17.09 -15.58
N ASN A 198 3.75 -17.49 -16.78
CA ASN A 198 4.12 -18.75 -17.40
C ASN A 198 5.06 -18.47 -18.59
N ILE A 199 6.26 -19.05 -18.55
CA ILE A 199 7.31 -18.76 -19.54
C ILE A 199 6.88 -19.21 -20.93
N ASP A 200 6.24 -20.38 -21.04
CA ASP A 200 5.89 -20.98 -22.34
C ASP A 200 4.78 -20.22 -23.08
N THR A 201 3.89 -19.55 -22.33
CA THR A 201 2.72 -18.88 -22.94
C THR A 201 2.84 -17.35 -22.94
N ASP A 202 3.62 -16.79 -22.03
CA ASP A 202 3.66 -15.34 -21.77
C ASP A 202 4.95 -14.69 -22.28
N VAL A 203 6.02 -15.48 -22.56
CA VAL A 203 7.32 -14.96 -23.01
C VAL A 203 7.55 -15.34 -24.47
N ASP A 204 7.58 -14.34 -25.32
CA ASP A 204 7.97 -14.51 -26.74
C ASP A 204 9.44 -14.12 -26.92
N PHE A 205 10.32 -15.12 -26.89
CA PHE A 205 11.76 -14.93 -27.10
C PHE A 205 12.13 -14.43 -28.50
N ARG A 206 11.30 -14.70 -29.51
CA ARG A 206 11.49 -14.24 -30.89
C ARG A 206 11.20 -12.75 -31.02
N ARG A 207 10.04 -12.32 -30.50
CA ARG A 207 9.59 -10.92 -30.56
C ARG A 207 10.20 -10.08 -29.43
N LYS A 208 10.90 -10.69 -28.48
CA LYS A 208 11.50 -10.03 -27.29
C LYS A 208 10.45 -9.28 -26.45
N ILE A 209 9.32 -9.92 -26.20
CA ILE A 209 8.24 -9.36 -25.38
C ILE A 209 7.75 -10.34 -24.32
N ILE A 210 7.24 -9.80 -23.22
CA ILE A 210 6.51 -10.51 -22.18
C ILE A 210 5.08 -9.96 -22.16
N THR A 211 4.08 -10.83 -22.21
CA THR A 211 2.67 -10.48 -22.11
C THR A 211 2.19 -10.75 -20.67
N VAL A 212 1.78 -9.71 -19.97
CA VAL A 212 1.28 -9.83 -18.58
C VAL A 212 -0.22 -10.04 -18.61
N ARG A 213 -0.67 -11.28 -18.40
CA ARG A 213 -2.07 -11.70 -18.50
C ARG A 213 -2.73 -11.95 -17.16
N GLU A 214 -2.02 -12.52 -16.22
CA GLU A 214 -2.56 -12.95 -14.94
C GLU A 214 -1.96 -12.20 -13.74
N THR A 215 -2.68 -12.25 -12.64
CA THR A 215 -2.24 -11.71 -11.35
C THR A 215 -2.64 -12.67 -10.23
N ALA A 216 -1.69 -12.93 -9.32
CA ALA A 216 -1.92 -13.71 -8.11
C ALA A 216 -2.57 -12.84 -7.04
N HIS A 217 -3.72 -13.22 -6.51
CA HIS A 217 -4.39 -12.59 -5.38
C HIS A 217 -4.46 -13.57 -4.20
N ILE A 218 -4.63 -13.05 -2.99
CA ILE A 218 -4.94 -13.91 -1.85
C ILE A 218 -6.31 -14.53 -2.08
N ASP A 219 -6.39 -15.87 -2.01
CA ASP A 219 -7.64 -16.61 -2.13
C ASP A 219 -8.60 -16.18 -1.01
N PRO A 220 -9.82 -15.74 -1.33
CA PRO A 220 -10.80 -15.30 -0.34
C PRO A 220 -11.25 -16.41 0.61
N GLU A 221 -11.31 -17.64 0.13
CA GLU A 221 -11.78 -18.80 0.91
C GLU A 221 -10.62 -19.41 1.71
N ASN A 222 -9.40 -19.32 1.17
CA ASN A 222 -8.21 -19.83 1.81
C ASN A 222 -7.06 -18.80 1.76
N GLY A 223 -6.94 -17.99 2.79
CA GLY A 223 -5.93 -16.92 2.89
C GLY A 223 -4.46 -17.38 2.81
N GLN A 224 -4.18 -18.69 2.78
CA GLN A 224 -2.84 -19.24 2.57
C GLN A 224 -2.55 -19.53 1.10
N LYS A 225 -3.58 -19.66 0.26
CA LYS A 225 -3.46 -19.89 -1.17
C LYS A 225 -3.48 -18.56 -1.95
N TYR A 226 -3.06 -18.64 -3.21
CA TYR A 226 -3.33 -17.61 -4.20
C TYR A 226 -4.41 -18.10 -5.15
N ALA A 227 -5.38 -17.22 -5.41
CA ALA A 227 -6.24 -17.30 -6.58
C ALA A 227 -5.53 -16.53 -7.72
N PHE A 228 -5.60 -17.05 -8.93
CA PHE A 228 -5.01 -16.48 -10.11
C PHE A 228 -6.12 -16.01 -11.03
N THR A 229 -6.16 -14.71 -11.29
CA THR A 229 -7.19 -14.12 -12.15
C THR A 229 -6.56 -13.53 -13.39
N GLU A 230 -7.14 -13.88 -14.54
CA GLU A 230 -6.81 -13.19 -15.78
C GLU A 230 -7.18 -11.71 -15.65
N ARG A 231 -6.33 -10.84 -16.14
CA ARG A 231 -6.66 -9.44 -16.31
C ARG A 231 -7.68 -9.36 -17.43
N GLY A 232 -8.84 -8.80 -17.13
CA GLY A 232 -10.06 -8.76 -17.92
C GLY A 232 -9.93 -8.81 -19.44
N LYS A 233 -11.02 -9.13 -20.11
CA LYS A 233 -11.16 -9.44 -21.55
C LYS A 233 -10.78 -8.34 -22.54
N THR A 234 -10.23 -7.19 -22.13
CA THR A 234 -9.81 -6.10 -23.02
C THR A 234 -8.32 -6.15 -23.31
N GLU A 235 -7.90 -5.82 -24.54
CA GLU A 235 -6.48 -5.73 -24.93
C GLU A 235 -5.66 -4.78 -24.02
N ARG A 236 -6.28 -3.75 -23.45
CA ARG A 236 -5.66 -2.84 -22.48
C ARG A 236 -5.37 -3.49 -21.14
N ALA A 237 -6.03 -4.59 -20.80
CA ALA A 237 -5.77 -5.34 -19.57
C ALA A 237 -4.49 -6.19 -19.70
N ASN A 238 -4.21 -6.69 -20.92
CA ASN A 238 -3.02 -7.47 -21.24
C ASN A 238 -1.95 -6.53 -21.81
N ARG A 239 -1.03 -6.09 -20.96
CA ARG A 239 0.08 -5.25 -21.41
C ARG A 239 1.27 -6.09 -21.85
N GLN A 240 2.00 -5.55 -22.82
CA GLN A 240 3.28 -6.10 -23.25
C GLN A 240 4.42 -5.26 -22.69
N VAL A 241 5.48 -5.92 -22.24
CA VAL A 241 6.71 -5.30 -21.76
C VAL A 241 7.90 -5.89 -22.50
N PRO A 242 8.98 -5.13 -22.74
CA PRO A 242 10.15 -5.63 -23.44
C PRO A 242 10.88 -6.71 -22.62
N LEU A 243 11.33 -7.77 -23.30
CA LEU A 243 12.23 -8.77 -22.77
C LEU A 243 13.67 -8.27 -22.95
N LEU A 244 14.20 -7.63 -21.93
CA LEU A 244 15.56 -7.06 -21.95
C LEU A 244 16.62 -8.17 -21.85
N PRO A 245 17.84 -7.98 -22.43
CA PRO A 245 18.88 -9.02 -22.49
C PRO A 245 19.27 -9.66 -21.17
N PRO A 246 19.41 -8.94 -20.03
CA PRO A 246 19.70 -9.58 -18.75
C PRO A 246 18.58 -10.52 -18.28
N LEU A 247 17.32 -10.14 -18.51
CA LEU A 247 16.16 -10.96 -18.17
C LEU A 247 16.03 -12.14 -19.12
N GLU A 248 16.27 -11.95 -20.43
CA GLU A 248 16.28 -13.03 -21.41
C GLU A 248 17.24 -14.15 -21.02
N ARG A 249 18.48 -13.80 -20.63
CA ARG A 249 19.47 -14.78 -20.15
C ARG A 249 18.99 -15.55 -18.91
N ALA A 250 18.31 -14.85 -17.98
CA ALA A 250 17.78 -15.46 -16.76
C ALA A 250 16.60 -16.42 -17.01
N LEU A 251 15.86 -16.22 -18.13
CA LEU A 251 14.71 -17.06 -18.49
C LEU A 251 15.04 -18.15 -19.51
N GLN A 252 16.15 -18.04 -20.20
CA GLN A 252 16.54 -19.00 -21.26
C GLN A 252 16.63 -20.42 -20.73
N GLY A 253 16.00 -21.37 -21.44
CA GLY A 253 15.96 -22.78 -21.08
C GLY A 253 15.06 -23.12 -19.88
N LYS A 254 14.30 -22.15 -19.35
CA LYS A 254 13.29 -22.39 -18.32
C LYS A 254 11.91 -22.55 -18.96
N HIS A 255 11.06 -23.36 -18.35
CA HIS A 255 9.73 -23.72 -18.84
C HIS A 255 8.67 -23.65 -17.72
N GLY A 256 7.40 -23.54 -18.10
CA GLY A 256 6.27 -23.53 -17.21
C GLY A 256 6.15 -22.25 -16.40
N TYR A 257 5.53 -22.35 -15.23
CA TYR A 257 5.39 -21.18 -14.33
C TYR A 257 6.74 -20.69 -13.80
N LEU A 258 6.96 -19.38 -13.85
CA LEU A 258 8.19 -18.73 -13.42
C LEU A 258 8.62 -19.15 -12.02
N VAL A 259 7.67 -19.38 -11.14
CA VAL A 259 7.91 -19.86 -9.79
C VAL A 259 6.85 -20.88 -9.36
N THR A 260 7.32 -22.00 -8.86
CA THR A 260 6.50 -23.12 -8.40
C THR A 260 6.83 -23.52 -6.96
N SER A 261 6.01 -24.35 -6.34
CA SER A 261 6.35 -25.09 -5.13
C SER A 261 7.48 -26.12 -5.42
N ALA A 262 7.99 -26.77 -4.37
CA ALA A 262 8.97 -27.85 -4.55
C ALA A 262 8.42 -29.05 -5.35
N HIS A 263 7.10 -29.17 -5.44
CA HIS A 263 6.39 -30.22 -6.15
C HIS A 263 5.89 -29.80 -7.55
N GLY A 264 6.38 -28.66 -8.06
CA GLY A 264 6.01 -28.15 -9.39
C GLY A 264 4.63 -27.45 -9.47
N GLU A 265 3.90 -27.36 -8.37
CA GLU A 265 2.61 -26.66 -8.31
C GLU A 265 2.76 -25.15 -8.31
N ARG A 266 1.70 -24.43 -8.69
CA ARG A 266 1.65 -22.96 -8.55
C ARG A 266 1.92 -22.55 -7.10
N ILE A 267 2.72 -21.50 -6.93
CA ILE A 267 3.17 -21.04 -5.62
C ILE A 267 1.99 -20.56 -4.75
N ASN A 268 2.05 -20.81 -3.44
CA ASN A 268 1.13 -20.26 -2.46
C ASN A 268 1.81 -19.16 -1.61
N ARG A 269 1.03 -18.51 -0.74
CA ARG A 269 1.50 -17.37 0.07
C ARG A 269 2.65 -17.75 1.00
N THR A 270 2.57 -18.89 1.66
CA THR A 270 3.59 -19.36 2.59
C THR A 270 4.87 -19.74 1.85
N THR A 271 4.74 -20.52 0.77
CA THR A 271 5.87 -20.94 -0.06
C THR A 271 6.58 -19.74 -0.68
N TRP A 272 5.82 -18.72 -1.16
CA TRP A 272 6.43 -17.48 -1.65
C TRP A 272 7.27 -16.77 -0.60
N ARG A 273 6.74 -16.62 0.61
CA ARG A 273 7.46 -15.96 1.71
C ARG A 273 8.74 -16.71 2.06
N VAL A 274 8.66 -18.03 2.17
CA VAL A 274 9.83 -18.88 2.45
C VAL A 274 10.85 -18.78 1.33
N LEU A 275 10.42 -18.85 0.07
CA LEU A 275 11.30 -18.78 -1.10
C LEU A 275 12.02 -17.43 -1.18
N TRP A 276 11.30 -16.31 -0.97
CA TRP A 276 11.92 -14.98 -0.99
C TRP A 276 12.91 -14.78 0.17
N ASN A 277 12.55 -15.21 1.36
CA ASN A 277 13.44 -15.16 2.52
C ASN A 277 14.70 -16.04 2.31
N SER A 278 14.55 -17.23 1.70
CA SER A 278 15.67 -18.07 1.32
C SER A 278 16.58 -17.36 0.33
N TYR A 279 16.02 -16.70 -0.70
CA TYR A 279 16.78 -15.94 -1.68
C TYR A 279 17.59 -14.82 -1.03
N THR A 280 16.94 -13.99 -0.20
CA THR A 280 17.62 -12.88 0.48
C THR A 280 18.71 -13.38 1.43
N HIS A 281 18.49 -14.50 2.11
CA HIS A 281 19.50 -15.14 2.96
C HIS A 281 20.69 -15.67 2.15
N SER A 282 20.43 -16.36 1.03
CA SER A 282 21.47 -16.84 0.13
C SER A 282 22.31 -15.71 -0.46
N MET A 283 21.65 -14.61 -0.87
CA MET A 283 22.33 -13.40 -1.34
C MET A 283 23.23 -12.81 -0.26
N GLU A 284 22.71 -12.66 0.96
CA GLU A 284 23.49 -12.13 2.08
C GLU A 284 24.69 -13.01 2.41
N THR A 285 24.53 -14.33 2.36
CA THR A 285 25.62 -15.30 2.52
C THR A 285 26.66 -15.19 1.41
N ALA A 286 26.23 -15.10 0.15
CA ALA A 286 27.14 -14.98 -1.00
C ALA A 286 27.93 -13.65 -0.98
N ILE A 287 27.29 -12.54 -0.60
CA ILE A 287 27.93 -11.22 -0.48
C ILE A 287 29.02 -11.20 0.60
N ASN A 288 28.82 -11.92 1.70
CA ASN A 288 29.73 -11.92 2.85
C ASN A 288 30.65 -13.13 2.90
N GLY A 289 30.52 -14.07 1.95
CA GLY A 289 31.32 -15.32 1.90
C GLY A 289 31.01 -16.29 3.06
N VAL A 290 30.07 -15.96 3.94
CA VAL A 290 29.74 -16.75 5.12
C VAL A 290 28.30 -16.50 5.57
N ASP A 291 27.61 -17.54 6.06
CA ASP A 291 26.31 -17.37 6.71
C ASP A 291 26.45 -16.51 7.98
N ARG A 292 25.50 -15.60 8.22
CA ARG A 292 25.48 -14.69 9.37
C ARG A 292 25.63 -15.39 10.72
N ARG A 293 25.11 -16.62 10.84
CA ARG A 293 25.23 -17.45 12.05
C ARG A 293 26.68 -17.79 12.39
N TRP A 294 27.54 -17.87 11.39
CA TRP A 294 28.95 -18.23 11.51
C TRP A 294 29.90 -17.02 11.43
N TYR A 295 29.37 -15.80 11.19
CA TYR A 295 30.18 -14.59 11.17
C TYR A 295 30.87 -14.38 12.53
N GLY A 296 32.17 -14.18 12.52
CA GLY A 296 33.01 -14.12 13.73
C GLY A 296 33.37 -15.51 14.33
N ARG A 297 32.79 -16.58 13.80
CA ARG A 297 32.95 -17.95 14.36
C ARG A 297 33.74 -18.91 13.48
N THR A 298 33.92 -18.59 12.20
CA THR A 298 34.76 -19.43 11.30
C THR A 298 36.21 -19.44 11.76
N ARG A 299 36.96 -20.40 11.28
CA ARG A 299 38.41 -20.53 11.59
C ARG A 299 39.18 -19.30 11.15
N GLU A 300 38.88 -18.78 9.94
CA GLU A 300 39.50 -17.60 9.34
C GLU A 300 39.16 -16.33 10.16
N HIS A 301 37.90 -16.15 10.54
CA HIS A 301 37.47 -15.01 11.35
C HIS A 301 38.12 -15.01 12.74
N LYS A 302 38.23 -16.19 13.37
CA LYS A 302 38.91 -16.32 14.67
C LYS A 302 40.41 -16.01 14.54
N ALA A 303 41.08 -16.45 13.47
CA ALA A 303 42.47 -16.13 13.22
C ALA A 303 42.71 -14.62 13.08
N ILE A 304 41.86 -13.90 12.32
CA ILE A 304 41.92 -12.44 12.19
C ILE A 304 41.78 -11.75 13.56
N LEU A 305 40.80 -12.16 14.34
CA LEU A 305 40.53 -11.56 15.66
C LEU A 305 41.67 -11.85 16.64
N THR A 306 42.21 -13.07 16.64
CA THR A 306 43.33 -13.45 17.50
C THR A 306 44.62 -12.68 17.17
N ALA A 307 44.81 -12.34 15.88
CA ALA A 307 45.89 -11.47 15.42
C ALA A 307 45.69 -9.98 15.70
N GLY A 308 44.61 -9.60 16.40
CA GLY A 308 44.27 -8.19 16.69
C GLY A 308 43.64 -7.44 15.51
N GLY A 309 43.28 -8.15 14.42
CA GLY A 309 42.62 -7.59 13.26
C GLY A 309 41.12 -7.38 13.46
N GLN A 310 40.51 -6.60 12.57
CA GLN A 310 39.06 -6.39 12.54
C GLN A 310 38.40 -7.18 11.41
N LEU A 311 37.26 -7.76 11.66
CA LEU A 311 36.47 -8.39 10.61
C LEU A 311 35.91 -7.35 9.63
N PRO A 312 35.80 -7.66 8.34
CA PRO A 312 35.13 -6.79 7.39
C PRO A 312 33.68 -6.54 7.84
N PRO A 313 33.15 -5.31 7.66
CA PRO A 313 31.80 -5.00 8.12
C PRO A 313 30.78 -5.89 7.41
N TRP A 314 29.79 -6.39 8.16
CA TRP A 314 28.71 -7.19 7.60
C TRP A 314 27.89 -6.35 6.60
N LYS A 315 27.69 -6.88 5.39
CA LYS A 315 26.91 -6.23 4.33
C LYS A 315 25.51 -6.87 4.28
N PRO A 316 24.45 -6.20 4.81
CA PRO A 316 23.11 -6.74 4.76
C PRO A 316 22.53 -6.63 3.35
N PHE A 317 21.73 -7.62 2.94
CA PHE A 317 20.93 -7.55 1.71
C PHE A 317 19.46 -7.34 2.05
N LYS A 318 18.99 -6.07 1.96
CA LYS A 318 17.65 -5.65 2.37
C LYS A 318 16.77 -5.22 1.19
N VAL A 319 16.94 -5.85 0.04
CA VAL A 319 16.18 -5.54 -1.16
C VAL A 319 14.81 -6.22 -1.11
N THR A 320 13.76 -5.45 -1.29
CA THR A 320 12.38 -5.94 -1.38
C THR A 320 11.95 -6.14 -2.85
N PRO A 321 10.93 -6.98 -3.11
CA PRO A 321 10.37 -7.12 -4.46
C PRO A 321 9.96 -5.81 -5.11
N TYR A 322 9.40 -4.87 -4.33
CA TYR A 322 8.98 -3.58 -4.85
C TYR A 322 10.14 -2.61 -5.11
N ASP A 323 11.29 -2.75 -4.41
CA ASP A 323 12.49 -1.97 -4.70
C ASP A 323 13.05 -2.32 -6.08
N LEU A 324 12.99 -3.61 -6.47
CA LEU A 324 13.37 -4.05 -7.81
C LEU A 324 12.49 -3.42 -8.90
N ARG A 325 11.18 -3.44 -8.69
CA ARG A 325 10.25 -2.80 -9.61
C ARG A 325 10.42 -1.26 -9.64
N HIS A 326 10.71 -0.63 -8.51
CA HIS A 326 11.02 0.81 -8.46
C HIS A 326 12.27 1.11 -9.28
N THR A 327 13.28 0.26 -9.16
CA THR A 327 14.53 0.37 -9.92
C THR A 327 14.32 0.29 -11.43
N PHE A 328 13.37 -0.50 -11.93
CA PHE A 328 13.04 -0.53 -13.36
C PHE A 328 12.66 0.88 -13.88
N ALA A 329 11.82 1.62 -13.15
CA ALA A 329 11.48 2.99 -13.51
C ALA A 329 12.73 3.90 -13.51
N THR A 330 13.62 3.72 -12.54
CA THR A 330 14.89 4.46 -12.47
C THR A 330 15.80 4.13 -13.65
N ILE A 331 15.93 2.84 -14.02
CA ILE A 331 16.70 2.41 -15.20
C ILE A 331 16.14 3.09 -16.46
N CYS A 332 14.83 3.09 -16.65
CA CYS A 332 14.19 3.72 -17.83
C CYS A 332 14.44 5.24 -17.86
N ARG A 333 14.41 5.90 -16.72
CA ARG A 333 14.72 7.33 -16.60
C ARG A 333 16.18 7.63 -16.96
N ASP A 334 17.11 6.80 -16.49
CA ASP A 334 18.56 7.06 -16.60
C ASP A 334 19.17 6.62 -17.95
N MET A 335 18.36 6.04 -18.84
CA MET A 335 18.75 5.78 -20.24
C MET A 335 19.07 7.09 -20.97
N LYS A 336 19.92 7.00 -21.99
CA LYS A 336 20.29 8.15 -22.84
C LYS A 336 19.98 7.84 -24.31
N PRO A 337 18.89 8.40 -24.89
CA PRO A 337 17.89 9.27 -24.22
C PRO A 337 17.01 8.49 -23.23
N PRO A 338 16.40 9.16 -22.24
CA PRO A 338 15.45 8.54 -21.32
C PRO A 338 14.26 7.94 -22.06
N ILE A 339 13.74 6.82 -21.55
CA ILE A 339 12.48 6.26 -22.04
C ILE A 339 11.34 7.21 -21.68
N GLU A 340 10.47 7.46 -22.63
CA GLU A 340 9.32 8.33 -22.47
C GLU A 340 8.42 7.84 -21.32
N ILE A 341 8.02 8.76 -20.44
CA ILE A 341 7.34 8.44 -19.17
C ILE A 341 6.02 7.69 -19.36
N HIS A 342 5.23 8.03 -20.40
CA HIS A 342 3.96 7.36 -20.69
C HIS A 342 4.19 5.90 -21.13
N THR A 343 5.28 5.63 -21.83
CA THR A 343 5.71 4.28 -22.18
C THR A 343 6.04 3.45 -20.92
N VAL A 344 6.78 4.02 -19.98
CA VAL A 344 7.11 3.35 -18.72
C VAL A 344 5.85 3.11 -17.87
N ILE A 345 4.93 4.08 -17.82
CA ILE A 345 3.63 3.93 -17.17
C ILE A 345 2.84 2.76 -17.77
N ALA A 346 2.81 2.68 -19.11
CA ALA A 346 2.13 1.60 -19.83
C ALA A 346 2.77 0.24 -19.53
N TRP A 347 4.10 0.11 -19.63
CA TRP A 347 4.83 -1.12 -19.31
C TRP A 347 4.63 -1.57 -17.83
N MET A 348 4.65 -0.64 -16.91
CA MET A 348 4.44 -0.96 -15.50
C MET A 348 2.95 -1.15 -15.14
N GLY A 349 2.02 -0.74 -16.01
CA GLY A 349 0.57 -0.91 -15.79
C GLY A 349 0.07 -0.17 -14.54
N HIS A 350 0.49 1.07 -14.33
CA HIS A 350 0.02 1.91 -13.24
C HIS A 350 -1.26 2.66 -13.63
N ALA A 351 -2.30 2.54 -12.82
CA ALA A 351 -3.47 3.42 -12.90
C ALA A 351 -3.18 4.81 -12.31
N ASP A 352 -2.31 4.88 -11.29
CA ASP A 352 -1.82 6.12 -10.67
C ASP A 352 -0.33 6.27 -10.97
N ALA A 353 -0.01 7.25 -11.80
CA ALA A 353 1.36 7.53 -12.25
C ALA A 353 2.25 8.16 -11.16
N LYS A 354 1.73 8.53 -9.98
CA LYS A 354 2.45 9.31 -8.95
C LYS A 354 3.81 8.73 -8.58
N MET A 355 3.92 7.41 -8.46
CA MET A 355 5.20 6.77 -8.13
C MET A 355 6.22 6.95 -9.27
N ILE A 356 5.81 6.77 -10.52
CA ILE A 356 6.69 6.92 -11.69
C ILE A 356 7.04 8.40 -11.87
N LEU A 357 6.04 9.29 -11.75
CA LEU A 357 6.26 10.73 -11.79
C LEU A 357 7.29 11.16 -10.73
N SER A 358 7.20 10.71 -9.49
CA SER A 358 8.17 11.05 -8.46
C SER A 358 9.60 10.56 -8.76
N VAL A 359 9.75 9.47 -9.52
CA VAL A 359 11.06 9.00 -10.01
C VAL A 359 11.59 9.89 -11.12
N TYR A 360 10.72 10.35 -12.03
CA TYR A 360 11.09 11.20 -13.15
C TYR A 360 11.24 12.68 -12.75
N ASP A 361 10.49 13.16 -11.77
CA ASP A 361 10.55 14.54 -11.25
C ASP A 361 11.82 14.81 -10.43
N ALA A 362 12.55 13.77 -10.02
CA ALA A 362 13.87 13.92 -9.41
C ALA A 362 14.89 14.34 -10.48
N VAL A 363 14.70 15.55 -11.05
CA VAL A 363 15.62 16.18 -12.01
C VAL A 363 16.85 16.61 -11.25
N THR A 364 18.02 16.15 -11.71
CA THR A 364 19.29 16.69 -11.22
C THR A 364 19.62 17.97 -11.99
N GLU A 365 20.29 18.93 -11.36
CA GLU A 365 20.73 20.17 -12.02
C GLU A 365 21.52 19.93 -13.32
N ASP A 366 22.30 18.84 -13.37
CA ASP A 366 23.06 18.43 -14.57
C ASP A 366 22.14 18.02 -15.73
N ARG A 367 20.98 17.44 -15.44
CA ARG A 367 19.99 17.08 -16.46
C ARG A 367 19.32 18.32 -17.02
N ASP A 368 18.93 19.28 -16.18
CA ASP A 368 18.35 20.56 -16.63
C ASP A 368 19.30 21.31 -17.59
N LYS A 369 20.60 21.33 -17.26
CA LYS A 369 21.62 21.95 -18.11
C LYS A 369 21.73 21.22 -19.45
N SER A 370 21.80 19.88 -19.43
CA SER A 370 21.94 19.08 -20.66
C SER A 370 20.73 19.17 -21.60
N GLU A 371 19.52 19.22 -21.03
CA GLU A 371 18.29 19.40 -21.82
C GLU A 371 18.19 20.82 -22.39
N ALA A 372 18.61 21.84 -21.64
CA ALA A 372 18.67 23.21 -22.15
C ALA A 372 19.70 23.38 -23.27
N GLU A 373 20.83 22.69 -23.22
CA GLU A 373 21.83 22.66 -24.29
C GLU A 373 21.29 21.96 -25.54
N ARG A 374 20.66 20.79 -25.39
CA ARG A 374 20.02 20.07 -26.49
C ARG A 374 18.95 20.90 -27.19
N LEU A 375 18.12 21.62 -26.44
CA LEU A 375 17.12 22.53 -27.00
C LEU A 375 17.75 23.65 -27.81
N ARG A 376 18.84 24.24 -27.28
CA ARG A 376 19.59 25.29 -27.98
C ARG A 376 20.24 24.79 -29.25
N GLU A 377 20.77 23.58 -29.27
CA GLU A 377 21.35 22.98 -30.48
C GLU A 377 20.29 22.67 -31.52
N ALA A 378 19.16 22.06 -31.11
CA ALA A 378 18.05 21.77 -32.02
C ALA A 378 17.50 23.03 -32.71
N MET A 379 17.40 24.14 -31.97
CA MET A 379 16.93 25.41 -32.51
C MET A 379 17.96 26.15 -33.41
N LYS A 380 19.24 25.74 -33.41
CA LYS A 380 20.26 26.28 -34.32
C LYS A 380 20.25 25.59 -35.69
N THR A 381 19.73 24.38 -35.78
CA THR A 381 19.68 23.60 -37.04
C THR A 381 18.46 23.93 -37.89
N ASP A 382 17.47 24.69 -37.39
CA ASP A 382 16.28 25.14 -38.13
C ASP A 382 16.41 26.55 -38.72
N THR A 383 17.62 27.14 -38.74
CA THR A 383 17.96 28.42 -39.41
C THR A 383 18.98 28.19 -40.51
#